data_6baf1f72431db406ec0453954325cec4
#
_entry.id   6baf1f72431db406ec0453954325cec4
#
_cell.length_a   1.000
_cell.length_b   1.000
_cell.length_c   1.000
_cell.angle_alpha   90.00
_cell.angle_beta   90.00
_cell.angle_gamma   90.00
#
_symmetry.space_group_name_H-M   'P 1'
#
loop_
_entity.id
_entity.type
_entity.pdbx_description
1 polymer ?
#
loop_
_entity_poly.entity_id
_entity_poly.type
_entity_poly.pdbx_seq_one_letter_code
_entity_poly.pdbx_strand_id
1 'polypeptide(L)'
;SVEQIVELPVVATIIEDHLVKGAIDILDVRFGSLWTSITREEFYKLEPEFGDRFEVTIYHADMLVYQNQVVYGKSFADVRIGQPILYINSLYRLGLAINQGSFAKAYNVGVGSSWTIEIKKIEG
;
A
#
# COMPACT_ATOMS: atom_id res chain seq x y z
N SER A 1 36.86 -16.57 6.87
CA SER A 1 35.45 -16.90 6.87
C SER A 1 34.70 -15.91 6.05
N VAL A 2 33.90 -16.42 5.24
CA VAL A 2 32.98 -15.55 4.54
C VAL A 2 31.99 -15.01 5.57
N GLU A 3 32.03 -13.74 5.79
CA GLU A 3 30.98 -13.13 6.57
C GLU A 3 29.67 -13.46 5.90
N GLN A 4 28.82 -14.06 6.65
CA GLN A 4 27.48 -14.26 6.17
C GLN A 4 26.82 -12.90 6.03
N ILE A 5 26.58 -12.53 4.82
CA ILE A 5 25.74 -11.39 4.56
C ILE A 5 24.33 -11.81 4.92
N VAL A 6 23.85 -11.28 6.02
CA VAL A 6 22.46 -11.48 6.38
C VAL A 6 21.65 -10.55 5.51
N GLU A 7 21.09 -11.07 4.46
CA GLU A 7 20.16 -10.31 3.66
C GLU A 7 18.80 -10.27 4.37
N LEU A 8 18.27 -9.07 4.52
CA LEU A 8 16.90 -8.92 4.97
C LEU A 8 15.96 -9.49 3.90
N PRO A 9 14.92 -10.20 4.30
CA PRO A 9 13.95 -10.68 3.32
C PRO A 9 13.39 -9.53 2.50
N VAL A 10 13.45 -9.67 1.20
CA VAL A 10 12.86 -8.71 0.28
C VAL A 10 11.62 -9.34 -0.33
N VAL A 11 10.51 -8.66 -0.19
CA VAL A 11 9.28 -9.09 -0.85
C VAL A 11 9.33 -8.60 -2.29
N ALA A 12 9.41 -9.53 -3.21
CA ALA A 12 9.41 -9.20 -4.62
C ALA A 12 8.05 -8.63 -5.02
N THR A 13 8.07 -7.56 -5.82
CA THR A 13 6.84 -7.03 -6.40
C THR A 13 6.35 -7.99 -7.48
N ILE A 14 5.11 -8.43 -7.35
CA ILE A 14 4.47 -9.29 -8.33
C ILE A 14 3.49 -8.42 -9.12
N ILE A 15 3.62 -8.46 -10.45
CA ILE A 15 2.72 -7.74 -11.35
C ILE A 15 2.05 -8.77 -12.25
N GLU A 16 0.75 -8.88 -12.09
CA GLU A 16 -0.09 -9.75 -12.91
C GLU A 16 -1.19 -8.89 -13.54
N ASP A 17 -2.05 -9.50 -14.33
CA ASP A 17 -3.17 -8.79 -14.93
C ASP A 17 -4.00 -8.09 -13.86
N HIS A 18 -4.02 -6.77 -13.91
CA HIS A 18 -4.79 -5.91 -13.00
C HIS A 18 -4.42 -6.01 -11.52
N LEU A 19 -3.29 -6.66 -11.18
CA LEU A 19 -2.88 -6.87 -9.80
C LEU A 19 -1.41 -6.52 -9.61
N VAL A 20 -1.12 -5.73 -8.58
CA VAL A 20 0.24 -5.48 -8.11
C VAL A 20 0.31 -5.87 -6.65
N LYS A 21 1.35 -6.61 -6.27
CA LYS A 21 1.56 -7.07 -4.90
C LYS A 21 2.92 -6.62 -4.41
N GLY A 22 2.98 -6.13 -3.19
CA GLY A 22 4.22 -5.72 -2.55
C GLY A 22 4.15 -5.87 -1.05
N ALA A 23 5.05 -5.18 -0.35
CA ALA A 23 5.14 -5.18 1.11
C ALA A 23 4.81 -3.81 1.67
N ILE A 24 4.47 -3.77 2.96
CA ILE A 24 4.35 -2.53 3.72
C ILE A 24 5.69 -2.29 4.38
N ASP A 25 6.42 -1.27 3.92
CA ASP A 25 7.80 -1.03 4.32
C ASP A 25 7.95 -0.05 5.47
N ILE A 26 7.17 1.02 5.45
CA ILE A 26 7.35 2.15 6.35
C ILE A 26 6.00 2.57 6.91
N LEU A 27 5.99 2.85 8.21
CA LEU A 27 4.89 3.53 8.87
C LEU A 27 5.29 4.98 9.07
N ASP A 28 4.53 5.90 8.48
CA ASP A 28 4.69 7.32 8.78
C ASP A 28 4.00 7.59 10.13
N VAL A 29 4.82 7.67 11.18
CA VAL A 29 4.30 7.78 12.55
C VAL A 29 3.54 9.09 12.80
N ARG A 30 3.80 10.13 12.01
CA ARG A 30 3.11 11.42 12.18
C ARG A 30 1.64 11.33 11.81
N PHE A 31 1.33 10.56 10.77
CA PHE A 31 -0.02 10.49 10.21
C PHE A 31 -0.60 9.08 10.25
N GLY A 32 0.20 8.07 10.65
CA GLY A 32 -0.24 6.67 10.63
C GLY A 32 -0.45 6.10 9.24
N SER A 33 0.15 6.73 8.23
CA SER A 33 0.07 6.28 6.83
C SER A 33 1.01 5.11 6.59
N LEU A 34 0.62 4.21 5.70
CA LEU A 34 1.43 3.07 5.31
C LEU A 34 2.11 3.37 3.98
N TRP A 35 3.44 3.18 3.92
CA TRP A 35 4.19 3.32 2.69
C TRP A 35 4.63 1.94 2.21
N THR A 36 4.30 1.63 0.97
CA THR A 36 4.54 0.30 0.41
C THR A 36 5.84 0.24 -0.38
N SER A 37 6.26 -0.97 -0.71
CA SER A 37 7.38 -1.21 -1.63
C SER A 37 6.99 -1.00 -3.09
N ILE A 38 5.71 -0.85 -3.39
CA ILE A 38 5.22 -0.69 -4.76
C ILE A 38 5.63 0.69 -5.27
N THR A 39 6.44 0.73 -6.31
CA THR A 39 6.88 1.99 -6.92
C THR A 39 5.74 2.59 -7.75
N ARG A 40 5.85 3.91 -7.99
CA ARG A 40 4.93 4.61 -8.89
C ARG A 40 4.86 3.91 -10.25
N GLU A 41 6.02 3.54 -10.80
CA GLU A 41 6.10 2.89 -12.10
C GLU A 41 5.40 1.52 -12.12
N GLU A 42 5.53 0.77 -11.04
CA GLU A 42 4.84 -0.51 -10.90
C GLU A 42 3.33 -0.33 -10.80
N PHE A 43 2.91 0.63 -9.99
CA PHE A 43 1.48 0.95 -9.88
C PHE A 43 0.90 1.45 -11.21
N TYR A 44 1.69 2.21 -11.97
CA TYR A 44 1.25 2.76 -13.26
C TYR A 44 1.00 1.69 -14.31
N LYS A 45 1.48 0.47 -14.11
CA LYS A 45 1.14 -0.66 -14.98
C LYS A 45 -0.34 -1.02 -14.91
N LEU A 46 -1.02 -0.61 -13.85
CA LEU A 46 -2.47 -0.75 -13.74
C LEU A 46 -3.22 0.38 -14.46
N GLU A 47 -2.51 1.31 -15.07
CA GLU A 47 -3.08 2.46 -15.77
C GLU A 47 -4.06 3.26 -14.88
N PRO A 48 -3.63 3.70 -13.70
CA PRO A 48 -4.51 4.41 -12.78
C PRO A 48 -4.81 5.83 -13.26
N GLU A 49 -6.04 6.25 -13.02
CA GLU A 49 -6.43 7.64 -13.14
C GLU A 49 -6.95 8.11 -11.79
N PHE A 50 -6.76 9.39 -11.49
CA PHE A 50 -7.29 9.96 -10.24
C PHE A 50 -8.81 9.77 -10.19
N GLY A 51 -9.29 9.28 -9.05
CA GLY A 51 -10.68 8.94 -8.86
C GLY A 51 -11.00 7.46 -9.07
N ASP A 52 -10.10 6.72 -9.70
CA ASP A 52 -10.29 5.27 -9.87
C ASP A 52 -10.29 4.56 -8.52
N ARG A 53 -11.05 3.48 -8.44
CA ARG A 53 -11.11 2.63 -7.26
C ARG A 53 -10.29 1.38 -7.47
N PHE A 54 -9.62 0.98 -6.38
CA PHE A 54 -8.82 -0.24 -6.36
C PHE A 54 -9.24 -1.07 -5.16
N GLU A 55 -9.26 -2.38 -5.34
CA GLU A 55 -9.40 -3.28 -4.21
C GLU A 55 -8.04 -3.41 -3.53
N VAL A 56 -7.98 -3.02 -2.27
CA VAL A 56 -6.77 -3.10 -1.46
C VAL A 56 -6.94 -4.22 -0.46
N THR A 57 -6.01 -5.17 -0.47
CA THR A 57 -6.01 -6.30 0.44
C THR A 57 -4.68 -6.35 1.18
N ILE A 58 -4.73 -6.41 2.51
CA ILE A 58 -3.54 -6.49 3.36
C ILE A 58 -3.56 -7.82 4.10
N TYR A 59 -2.42 -8.51 4.06
CA TYR A 59 -2.20 -9.74 4.81
C TYR A 59 -1.06 -9.56 5.80
N HIS A 60 -1.21 -10.17 6.97
CA HIS A 60 -0.09 -10.41 7.87
C HIS A 60 0.20 -11.91 7.84
N ALA A 61 1.36 -12.26 7.30
CA ALA A 61 1.65 -13.64 6.89
C ALA A 61 0.51 -14.10 5.95
N ASP A 62 -0.21 -15.14 6.31
CA ASP A 62 -1.32 -15.65 5.50
C ASP A 62 -2.69 -15.14 5.96
N MET A 63 -2.71 -14.30 6.99
CA MET A 63 -3.95 -13.84 7.59
C MET A 63 -4.45 -12.57 6.91
N LEU A 64 -5.68 -12.58 6.44
CA LEU A 64 -6.34 -11.39 5.91
C LEU A 64 -6.58 -10.40 7.05
N VAL A 65 -6.06 -9.18 6.90
CA VAL A 65 -6.20 -8.12 7.91
C VAL A 65 -7.15 -7.03 7.44
N TYR A 66 -7.11 -6.70 6.16
CA TYR A 66 -7.88 -5.59 5.59
C TYR A 66 -8.23 -5.89 4.15
N GLN A 67 -9.45 -5.56 3.77
CA GLN A 67 -9.87 -5.60 2.36
C GLN A 67 -10.96 -4.57 2.15
N ASN A 68 -10.74 -3.66 1.23
CA ASN A 68 -11.70 -2.62 0.93
C ASN A 68 -11.40 -1.98 -0.43
N GLN A 69 -12.40 -1.34 -1.00
CA GLN A 69 -12.23 -0.48 -2.16
C GLN A 69 -11.71 0.88 -1.71
N VAL A 70 -10.64 1.36 -2.34
CA VAL A 70 -9.98 2.60 -1.99
C VAL A 70 -9.78 3.45 -3.23
N VAL A 71 -10.06 4.73 -3.12
CA VAL A 71 -9.89 5.70 -4.20
C VAL A 71 -8.43 6.09 -4.33
N TYR A 72 -7.94 6.18 -5.56
CA TYR A 72 -6.64 6.77 -5.87
C TYR A 72 -6.79 8.27 -6.05
N GLY A 73 -6.04 9.06 -5.30
CA GLY A 73 -6.12 10.50 -5.34
C GLY A 73 -4.77 11.18 -5.22
N LYS A 74 -4.75 12.50 -5.43
CA LYS A 74 -3.54 13.32 -5.28
C LYS A 74 -3.23 13.66 -3.84
N SER A 75 -4.28 13.92 -3.06
CA SER A 75 -4.14 14.40 -1.69
C SER A 75 -5.33 13.93 -0.85
N PHE A 76 -5.19 14.11 0.46
CA PHE A 76 -6.25 13.76 1.41
C PHE A 76 -7.57 14.49 1.14
N ALA A 77 -7.50 15.68 0.52
CA ALA A 77 -8.70 16.46 0.21
C ALA A 77 -9.60 15.76 -0.82
N ASP A 78 -9.10 14.77 -1.53
CA ASP A 78 -9.87 14.06 -2.55
C ASP A 78 -10.85 13.06 -1.96
N VAL A 79 -10.77 12.79 -0.66
CA VAL A 79 -11.69 11.89 0.05
C VAL A 79 -12.23 12.59 1.29
N ARG A 80 -13.33 12.07 1.80
CA ARG A 80 -13.94 12.61 3.03
C ARG A 80 -13.09 12.23 4.25
N ILE A 81 -13.28 12.98 5.34
CA ILE A 81 -12.69 12.66 6.64
C ILE A 81 -13.06 11.21 7.01
N GLY A 82 -12.06 10.45 7.42
CA GLY A 82 -12.23 9.05 7.80
C GLY A 82 -12.19 8.06 6.64
N GLN A 83 -12.12 8.54 5.40
CA GLN A 83 -12.04 7.66 4.24
C GLN A 83 -10.59 7.34 3.87
N PRO A 84 -10.33 6.10 3.43
CA PRO A 84 -8.99 5.74 2.97
C PRO A 84 -8.70 6.31 1.59
N ILE A 85 -7.41 6.50 1.32
CA ILE A 85 -6.92 6.97 0.04
C ILE A 85 -5.61 6.27 -0.33
N LEU A 86 -5.50 5.89 -1.60
CA LEU A 86 -4.23 5.52 -2.21
C LEU A 86 -3.61 6.75 -2.84
N TYR A 87 -2.31 6.94 -2.67
CA TYR A 87 -1.61 8.11 -3.22
C TYR A 87 -0.15 7.76 -3.49
N ILE A 88 0.52 8.59 -4.28
CA ILE A 88 1.97 8.46 -4.48
C ILE A 88 2.66 9.38 -3.47
N ASN A 89 3.52 8.81 -2.64
CA ASN A 89 4.23 9.54 -1.59
C ASN A 89 5.49 10.23 -2.11
N SER A 90 6.21 10.91 -1.21
CA SER A 90 7.42 11.65 -1.55
C SER A 90 8.59 10.78 -2.01
N LEU A 91 8.54 9.49 -1.77
CA LEU A 91 9.53 8.53 -2.26
C LEU A 91 9.12 7.90 -3.60
N TYR A 92 8.07 8.43 -4.24
CA TYR A 92 7.51 7.90 -5.48
C TYR A 92 7.07 6.43 -5.34
N ARG A 93 6.48 6.12 -4.20
CA ARG A 93 5.89 4.81 -3.93
C ARG A 93 4.44 4.97 -3.55
N LEU A 94 3.70 3.88 -3.67
CA LEU A 94 2.29 3.86 -3.32
C LEU A 94 2.14 3.91 -1.81
N GLY A 95 1.32 4.83 -1.34
CA GLY A 95 0.95 4.98 0.07
C GLY A 95 -0.53 4.75 0.28
N LEU A 96 -0.88 4.43 1.51
CA LEU A 96 -2.26 4.19 1.94
C LEU A 96 -2.48 4.93 3.24
N ALA A 97 -3.49 5.78 3.27
CA ALA A 97 -3.77 6.63 4.43
C ALA A 97 -5.27 6.77 4.65
N ILE A 98 -5.63 7.34 5.80
CA ILE A 98 -6.99 7.78 6.09
C ILE A 98 -6.96 9.29 6.23
N ASN A 99 -7.90 9.98 5.59
CA ASN A 99 -8.02 11.41 5.76
C ASN A 99 -8.34 11.74 7.22
N GLN A 100 -7.44 12.48 7.88
CA GLN A 100 -7.54 12.87 9.29
C GLN A 100 -7.67 11.69 10.26
N GLY A 101 -6.94 10.60 9.98
CA GLY A 101 -6.90 9.45 10.85
C GLY A 101 -5.63 8.65 10.63
N SER A 102 -5.39 7.68 11.50
CA SER A 102 -4.27 6.75 11.37
C SER A 102 -4.75 5.43 10.79
N PHE A 103 -4.31 5.10 9.58
CA PHE A 103 -4.64 3.80 8.97
C PHE A 103 -4.07 2.67 9.82
N ALA A 104 -2.81 2.81 10.24
CA ALA A 104 -2.15 1.77 11.03
C ALA A 104 -2.88 1.48 12.34
N LYS A 105 -3.34 2.52 13.04
CA LYS A 105 -4.07 2.34 14.29
C LYS A 105 -5.48 1.83 14.08
N ALA A 106 -6.17 2.35 13.07
CA ALA A 106 -7.55 1.96 12.80
C ALA A 106 -7.68 0.47 12.49
N TYR A 107 -6.71 -0.10 11.79
CA TYR A 107 -6.76 -1.47 11.32
C TYR A 107 -5.67 -2.37 11.90
N ASN A 108 -4.89 -1.84 12.85
CA ASN A 108 -3.84 -2.59 13.55
C ASN A 108 -2.83 -3.20 12.57
N VAL A 109 -2.35 -2.41 11.62
CA VAL A 109 -1.42 -2.82 10.58
C VAL A 109 0.00 -2.46 10.99
N GLY A 110 0.91 -3.42 10.81
CA GLY A 110 2.34 -3.22 11.03
C GLY A 110 3.12 -3.13 9.72
N VAL A 111 4.44 -3.20 9.84
CA VAL A 111 5.36 -3.10 8.70
C VAL A 111 6.34 -4.27 8.70
N GLY A 112 6.97 -4.48 7.56
CA GLY A 112 7.98 -5.50 7.37
C GLY A 112 7.56 -6.55 6.35
N SER A 113 8.45 -7.50 6.06
CA SER A 113 8.26 -8.47 4.99
C SER A 113 7.08 -9.43 5.19
N SER A 114 6.60 -9.57 6.43
CA SER A 114 5.42 -10.39 6.73
C SER A 114 4.10 -9.66 6.46
N TRP A 115 4.16 -8.35 6.22
CA TRP A 115 3.00 -7.54 5.90
C TRP A 115 2.97 -7.26 4.40
N THR A 116 2.04 -7.90 3.70
CA THR A 116 1.94 -7.76 2.25
C THR A 116 0.66 -7.06 1.86
N ILE A 117 0.68 -6.41 0.71
CA ILE A 117 -0.44 -5.65 0.20
C ILE A 117 -0.66 -5.97 -1.27
N GLU A 118 -1.91 -6.15 -1.64
CA GLU A 118 -2.33 -6.39 -3.02
C GLU A 118 -3.23 -5.25 -3.46
N ILE A 119 -2.94 -4.73 -4.64
CA ILE A 119 -3.72 -3.65 -5.26
C ILE A 119 -4.28 -4.18 -6.57
N LYS A 120 -5.59 -4.25 -6.65
CA LYS A 120 -6.26 -4.77 -7.84
C LYS A 120 -7.15 -3.70 -8.43
N LYS A 121 -7.01 -3.43 -9.72
CA LYS A 121 -7.85 -2.46 -10.40
C LYS A 121 -9.27 -3.00 -10.50
N ILE A 122 -10.22 -2.17 -10.12
CA ILE A 122 -11.64 -2.48 -10.27
C ILE A 122 -12.07 -1.92 -11.61
N GLU A 123 -12.55 -2.82 -12.46
CA GLU A 123 -13.08 -2.44 -13.75
C GLU A 123 -14.54 -2.06 -13.59
N GLY A 124 -14.84 -0.84 -14.01
CA GLY A 124 -16.19 -0.32 -13.88
C GLY A 124 -16.70 0.22 -15.16
#